data_b3be69b4a2da373db94bcb8cbc51d5bf
#
_entry.id   b3be69b4a2da373db94bcb8cbc51d5bf
#
_cell.length_a   1.000
_cell.length_b   1.000
_cell.length_c   1.000
_cell.angle_alpha   90.00
_cell.angle_beta   90.00
_cell.angle_gamma   90.00
#
_symmetry.space_group_name_H-M   'P 1'
#
loop_
_entity.id
_entity.type
_entity.pdbx_description
1 polymer ?
#
loop_
_entity_poly.entity_id
_entity_poly.type
_entity_poly.pdbx_seq_one_letter_code
_entity_poly.pdbx_strand_id
1 'polypeptide(L)'
;NDEVLRKEAIEIAKKNEIVVIFVGLTENFESEGVDRDSLNIPDNQNKLIEEIYKVNKNIVIVLSNGAPITMPWKDKVKAIITGYLGGEAGAKAMANCLMGKVNPSGKLAETYPIALEATPCYKNYPGTELTVEYQESIYVGYRYYDTNNIEVLFPFGYGLSYTNFEYSNLQVDNNEDTIRILFTIKNIGMQKGKEIAQIYLSQEDSKIFKPQKELREFTKVELDIGEEKQVEIILNKKDFEYFNPETNKWSLEQGKYKILVGKSSKDIVLEKEIFIEAKDKNVEKNYSQNYYTGNVQKIKDEEFEELLGRSIPKRHLELEEITAENTLEQIKETKIGKFIYENQMEKMNKLLKEQNVNKATKVMMDLQKPLKKFYEKKSSKITKEMVEDLIRIAKSNENFENNAFVKEYLK
;
A
#
# COMPACT_ATOMS: atom_id res chain seq x y z
N ASN A 1 2.03 6.19 32.62
CA ASN A 1 2.04 7.63 32.30
C ASN A 1 3.17 7.86 31.29
N ASP A 2 2.82 8.12 30.04
CA ASP A 2 3.77 8.25 28.91
C ASP A 2 4.88 9.27 29.15
N GLU A 3 4.60 10.34 29.89
CA GLU A 3 5.59 11.37 30.18
C GLU A 3 6.69 10.87 31.12
N VAL A 4 6.35 10.06 32.11
CA VAL A 4 7.32 9.48 33.04
C VAL A 4 8.23 8.51 32.30
N LEU A 5 7.65 7.60 31.51
CA LEU A 5 8.40 6.62 30.73
C LEU A 5 9.31 7.30 29.68
N ARG A 6 8.84 8.37 29.06
CA ARG A 6 9.63 9.13 28.10
C ARG A 6 10.83 9.82 28.77
N LYS A 7 10.66 10.43 29.95
CA LYS A 7 11.76 11.00 30.70
C LYS A 7 12.81 9.95 31.10
N GLU A 8 12.34 8.77 31.53
CA GLU A 8 13.23 7.65 31.84
C GLU A 8 14.03 7.21 30.60
N ALA A 9 13.37 7.04 29.46
CA ALA A 9 14.02 6.69 28.20
C ALA A 9 15.10 7.72 27.77
N ILE A 10 14.84 9.02 27.97
CA ILE A 10 15.82 10.09 27.70
C ILE A 10 17.04 9.97 28.62
N GLU A 11 16.84 9.70 29.91
CA GLU A 11 17.95 9.53 30.83
C GLU A 11 18.78 8.27 30.54
N ILE A 12 18.15 7.18 30.04
CA ILE A 12 18.87 6.01 29.58
C ILE A 12 19.66 6.35 28.30
N ALA A 13 19.05 7.07 27.35
CA ALA A 13 19.69 7.45 26.10
C ALA A 13 20.97 8.32 26.30
N LYS A 14 20.98 9.20 27.31
CA LYS A 14 22.15 10.01 27.66
C LYS A 14 23.36 9.19 28.11
N LYS A 15 23.12 8.01 28.69
CA LYS A 15 24.16 7.17 29.32
C LYS A 15 24.71 6.10 28.37
N ASN A 16 24.14 5.94 27.18
CA ASN A 16 24.52 4.91 26.26
C ASN A 16 25.06 5.50 24.96
N GLU A 17 25.98 4.81 24.30
CA GLU A 17 26.61 5.23 23.05
C GLU A 17 25.62 5.09 21.87
N ILE A 18 24.87 3.99 21.86
CA ILE A 18 23.90 3.66 20.80
C ILE A 18 22.53 3.44 21.44
N VAL A 19 21.50 3.99 20.81
CA VAL A 19 20.10 3.80 21.22
C VAL A 19 19.33 3.09 20.13
N VAL A 20 18.72 1.95 20.47
CA VAL A 20 17.81 1.24 19.58
C VAL A 20 16.38 1.51 20.04
N ILE A 21 15.54 2.04 19.16
CA ILE A 21 14.15 2.38 19.45
C ILE A 21 13.24 1.49 18.62
N PHE A 22 12.37 0.73 19.28
CA PHE A 22 11.33 -0.07 18.64
C PHE A 22 10.07 0.78 18.52
N VAL A 23 9.60 0.95 17.31
CA VAL A 23 8.38 1.71 16.99
C VAL A 23 7.55 0.98 15.93
N GLY A 24 6.30 1.34 15.81
CA GLY A 24 5.42 0.74 14.82
C GLY A 24 3.96 1.04 15.07
N LEU A 25 3.12 0.41 14.27
CA LEU A 25 1.68 0.50 14.37
C LEU A 25 1.16 -0.57 15.33
N THR A 26 0.27 -0.15 16.22
CA THR A 26 -0.47 -1.07 17.08
C THR A 26 -1.82 -1.39 16.45
N GLU A 27 -2.52 -2.38 16.97
CA GLU A 27 -3.85 -2.78 16.52
C GLU A 27 -4.88 -1.64 16.49
N ASN A 28 -4.66 -0.56 17.25
CA ASN A 28 -5.50 0.64 17.22
C ASN A 28 -5.27 1.50 15.96
N PHE A 29 -4.14 1.32 15.26
CA PHE A 29 -3.78 2.06 14.06
C PHE A 29 -3.85 1.20 12.81
N GLU A 30 -3.72 -0.11 12.95
CA GLU A 30 -3.67 -1.06 11.85
C GLU A 30 -4.41 -2.34 12.26
N SER A 31 -5.64 -2.49 11.77
CA SER A 31 -6.52 -3.61 12.10
C SER A 31 -7.39 -3.98 10.91
N GLU A 32 -7.79 -5.25 10.82
CA GLU A 32 -8.73 -5.70 9.80
C GLU A 32 -10.09 -4.99 9.95
N GLY A 33 -10.66 -4.56 8.83
CA GLY A 33 -11.98 -3.91 8.77
C GLY A 33 -11.98 -2.43 9.18
N VAL A 34 -10.81 -1.83 9.39
CA VAL A 34 -10.68 -0.40 9.73
C VAL A 34 -9.65 0.23 8.80
N ASP A 35 -10.08 1.27 8.08
CA ASP A 35 -9.18 2.04 7.23
C ASP A 35 -8.33 3.00 8.06
N ARG A 36 -7.09 3.19 7.61
CA ARG A 36 -6.21 4.20 8.18
C ARG A 36 -6.52 5.56 7.58
N ASP A 37 -6.71 6.55 8.41
CA ASP A 37 -6.92 7.95 8.05
C ASP A 37 -5.61 8.76 7.94
N SER A 38 -4.49 8.15 8.32
CA SER A 38 -3.16 8.76 8.34
C SER A 38 -2.06 7.74 8.09
N LEU A 39 -0.96 8.18 7.48
CA LEU A 39 0.28 7.40 7.38
C LEU A 39 1.23 7.60 8.57
N ASN A 40 0.83 8.37 9.57
CA ASN A 40 1.67 8.63 10.73
C ASN A 40 1.72 7.43 11.68
N ILE A 41 2.87 7.25 12.34
CA ILE A 41 2.94 6.44 13.55
C ILE A 41 2.35 7.23 14.73
N PRO A 42 2.03 6.58 15.88
CA PRO A 42 1.53 7.28 17.06
C PRO A 42 2.42 8.47 17.45
N ASP A 43 1.81 9.62 17.73
CA ASP A 43 2.51 10.88 18.03
C ASP A 43 3.50 10.77 19.21
N ASN A 44 3.18 9.96 20.21
CA ASN A 44 4.07 9.72 21.33
C ASN A 44 5.38 9.04 20.91
N GLN A 45 5.38 8.20 19.87
CA GLN A 45 6.57 7.57 19.30
C GLN A 45 7.40 8.57 18.51
N ASN A 46 6.79 9.40 17.66
CA ASN A 46 7.47 10.49 16.96
C ASN A 46 8.14 11.44 17.96
N LYS A 47 7.41 11.83 19.01
CA LYS A 47 7.92 12.70 20.07
C LYS A 47 9.08 12.06 20.83
N LEU A 48 9.01 10.77 21.11
CA LEU A 48 10.11 10.03 21.77
C LEU A 48 11.40 10.09 20.94
N ILE A 49 11.31 9.81 19.64
CA ILE A 49 12.48 9.86 18.72
C ILE A 49 13.08 11.27 18.71
N GLU A 50 12.25 12.30 18.56
CA GLU A 50 12.70 13.69 18.53
C GLU A 50 13.39 14.12 19.83
N GLU A 51 12.86 13.72 20.97
CA GLU A 51 13.44 14.07 22.27
C GLU A 51 14.74 13.29 22.55
N ILE A 52 14.83 12.02 22.18
CA ILE A 52 16.06 11.24 22.27
C ILE A 52 17.12 11.82 21.34
N TYR A 53 16.74 12.24 20.10
CA TYR A 53 17.70 12.85 19.18
C TYR A 53 18.38 14.11 19.72
N LYS A 54 17.75 14.85 20.64
CA LYS A 54 18.38 16.03 21.27
C LYS A 54 19.57 15.65 22.15
N VAL A 55 19.57 14.46 22.74
CA VAL A 55 20.57 13.99 23.71
C VAL A 55 21.50 12.91 23.17
N ASN A 56 21.08 12.15 22.15
CA ASN A 56 21.89 11.12 21.52
C ASN A 56 21.64 11.11 20.01
N LYS A 57 22.71 11.13 19.20
CA LYS A 57 22.64 11.16 17.74
C LYS A 57 22.80 9.78 17.09
N ASN A 58 23.14 8.76 17.87
CA ASN A 58 23.36 7.40 17.39
C ASN A 58 22.11 6.56 17.60
N ILE A 59 21.06 6.87 16.84
CA ILE A 59 19.76 6.20 16.93
C ILE A 59 19.62 5.20 15.81
N VAL A 60 19.18 4.00 16.15
CA VAL A 60 18.72 2.96 15.22
C VAL A 60 17.24 2.70 15.47
N ILE A 61 16.45 2.73 14.44
CA ILE A 61 15.01 2.44 14.50
C ILE A 61 14.73 1.02 14.02
N VAL A 62 13.92 0.30 14.79
CA VAL A 62 13.33 -0.99 14.39
C VAL A 62 11.83 -0.78 14.24
N LEU A 63 11.35 -0.94 13.01
CA LEU A 63 9.95 -0.75 12.66
C LEU A 63 9.17 -2.05 12.62
N SER A 64 7.95 -2.02 13.17
CA SER A 64 6.95 -3.08 13.04
C SER A 64 5.64 -2.44 12.55
N ASN A 65 5.37 -2.57 11.25
CA ASN A 65 4.23 -1.97 10.56
C ASN A 65 3.84 -2.84 9.36
N GLY A 66 2.56 -2.98 9.08
CA GLY A 66 2.06 -3.77 7.95
C GLY A 66 1.96 -2.96 6.64
N ALA A 67 1.93 -1.63 6.73
CA ALA A 67 1.80 -0.72 5.60
C ALA A 67 2.73 0.49 5.74
N PRO A 68 2.97 1.30 4.68
CA PRO A 68 3.85 2.46 4.72
C PRO A 68 3.49 3.46 5.81
N ILE A 69 4.51 4.11 6.34
CA ILE A 69 4.39 5.18 7.34
C ILE A 69 5.22 6.39 6.93
N THR A 70 4.84 7.58 7.41
CA THR A 70 5.67 8.76 7.32
C THR A 70 6.78 8.74 8.38
N MET A 71 7.94 9.29 8.05
CA MET A 71 9.13 9.28 8.91
C MET A 71 9.77 10.67 8.97
N PRO A 72 9.18 11.64 9.70
CA PRO A 72 9.71 13.01 9.76
C PRO A 72 11.10 13.09 10.38
N TRP A 73 11.55 12.04 11.01
CA TRP A 73 12.86 11.88 11.66
C TRP A 73 13.86 11.06 10.82
N LYS A 74 13.53 10.68 9.57
CA LYS A 74 14.35 9.81 8.72
C LYS A 74 15.82 10.22 8.67
N ASP A 75 16.07 11.52 8.47
CA ASP A 75 17.42 12.05 8.33
C ASP A 75 18.15 12.32 9.68
N LYS A 76 17.47 12.05 10.79
CA LYS A 76 18.01 12.20 12.15
C LYS A 76 18.53 10.89 12.74
N VAL A 77 18.25 9.76 12.12
CA VAL A 77 18.64 8.44 12.61
C VAL A 77 19.72 7.82 11.75
N LYS A 78 20.53 6.92 12.33
CA LYS A 78 21.66 6.30 11.64
C LYS A 78 21.27 5.12 10.78
N ALA A 79 20.23 4.38 11.21
CA ALA A 79 19.70 3.22 10.48
C ALA A 79 18.24 2.99 10.82
N ILE A 80 17.54 2.39 9.85
CA ILE A 80 16.15 1.93 9.99
C ILE A 80 16.10 0.49 9.52
N ILE A 81 15.59 -0.41 10.34
CA ILE A 81 15.29 -1.79 9.98
C ILE A 81 13.77 -1.96 10.05
N THR A 82 13.13 -2.30 8.92
CA THR A 82 11.71 -2.63 8.93
C THR A 82 11.52 -4.15 8.94
N GLY A 83 10.75 -4.63 9.93
CA GLY A 83 10.42 -6.04 10.09
C GLY A 83 9.05 -6.39 9.55
N TYR A 84 8.28 -5.42 9.10
CA TYR A 84 6.87 -5.60 8.76
C TYR A 84 6.13 -6.36 9.88
N LEU A 85 5.29 -7.33 9.54
CA LEU A 85 4.61 -8.25 10.45
C LEU A 85 5.42 -9.55 10.53
N GLY A 86 6.48 -9.55 11.35
CA GLY A 86 7.56 -10.55 11.32
C GLY A 86 7.17 -11.96 11.77
N GLY A 87 5.97 -12.20 12.28
CA GLY A 87 5.52 -13.52 12.75
C GLY A 87 6.33 -14.06 13.92
N GLU A 88 6.26 -15.38 14.13
CA GLU A 88 6.83 -16.08 15.28
C GLU A 88 8.36 -15.87 15.43
N ALA A 89 9.10 -15.89 14.32
CA ALA A 89 10.56 -15.75 14.33
C ALA A 89 11.05 -14.32 14.15
N GLY A 90 10.16 -13.33 14.02
CA GLY A 90 10.48 -11.95 13.66
C GLY A 90 11.45 -11.26 14.61
N ALA A 91 11.23 -11.37 15.92
CA ALA A 91 12.11 -10.78 16.92
C ALA A 91 13.56 -11.30 16.83
N LYS A 92 13.74 -12.60 16.63
CA LYS A 92 15.06 -13.22 16.46
C LYS A 92 15.72 -12.80 15.15
N ALA A 93 14.96 -12.66 14.08
CA ALA A 93 15.45 -12.20 12.79
C ALA A 93 15.96 -10.75 12.88
N MET A 94 15.19 -9.84 13.50
CA MET A 94 15.61 -8.46 13.73
C MET A 94 16.87 -8.37 14.58
N ALA A 95 16.94 -9.13 15.70
CA ALA A 95 18.11 -9.18 16.55
C ALA A 95 19.34 -9.66 15.79
N ASN A 96 19.22 -10.68 14.94
CA ASN A 96 20.33 -11.18 14.12
C ASN A 96 20.85 -10.14 13.12
N CYS A 97 19.96 -9.35 12.52
CA CYS A 97 20.35 -8.23 11.66
C CYS A 97 21.06 -7.14 12.48
N LEU A 98 20.47 -6.69 13.59
CA LEU A 98 21.08 -5.66 14.47
C LEU A 98 22.47 -6.05 14.96
N MET A 99 22.68 -7.33 15.27
CA MET A 99 23.96 -7.85 15.75
C MET A 99 24.94 -8.21 14.63
N GLY A 100 24.59 -7.96 13.37
CA GLY A 100 25.44 -8.30 12.22
C GLY A 100 25.65 -9.80 11.98
N LYS A 101 24.87 -10.67 12.64
CA LYS A 101 24.91 -12.13 12.42
C LYS A 101 24.32 -12.54 11.08
N VAL A 102 23.40 -11.73 10.57
CA VAL A 102 22.77 -11.88 9.26
C VAL A 102 22.85 -10.54 8.55
N ASN A 103 23.40 -10.56 7.34
CA ASN A 103 23.37 -9.42 6.45
C ASN A 103 21.95 -9.31 5.84
N PRO A 104 21.20 -8.21 6.08
CA PRO A 104 19.87 -8.04 5.52
C PRO A 104 19.92 -8.02 3.99
N SER A 105 18.90 -8.58 3.36
CA SER A 105 18.81 -8.65 1.90
C SER A 105 17.36 -8.55 1.42
N GLY A 106 16.45 -8.12 2.28
CA GLY A 106 15.07 -7.81 1.91
C GLY A 106 14.98 -6.53 1.11
N LYS A 107 14.02 -6.48 0.19
CA LYS A 107 13.67 -5.27 -0.58
C LYS A 107 12.23 -4.90 -0.28
N LEU A 108 11.92 -3.61 -0.26
CA LEU A 108 10.55 -3.14 -0.03
C LEU A 108 9.63 -3.59 -1.17
N ALA A 109 8.53 -4.23 -0.82
CA ALA A 109 7.50 -4.66 -1.77
C ALA A 109 6.50 -3.55 -2.13
N GLU A 110 6.71 -2.36 -1.61
CA GLU A 110 5.86 -1.19 -1.80
C GLU A 110 6.68 0.10 -1.74
N THR A 111 6.11 1.19 -2.25
CA THR A 111 6.69 2.52 -2.15
C THR A 111 6.26 3.18 -0.84
N TYR A 112 7.18 3.80 -0.13
CA TYR A 112 6.88 4.64 1.04
C TYR A 112 6.69 6.08 0.59
N PRO A 113 5.46 6.62 0.55
CA PRO A 113 5.22 8.00 0.16
C PRO A 113 5.65 8.98 1.26
N ILE A 114 5.87 10.24 0.89
CA ILE A 114 6.22 11.30 1.84
C ILE A 114 5.01 11.76 2.66
N ALA A 115 3.79 11.63 2.12
CA ALA A 115 2.54 12.03 2.74
C ALA A 115 1.37 11.25 2.14
N LEU A 116 0.24 11.20 2.85
CA LEU A 116 -0.99 10.56 2.39
C LEU A 116 -1.52 11.22 1.11
N GLU A 117 -1.43 12.54 1.02
CA GLU A 117 -1.87 13.35 -0.12
C GLU A 117 -1.09 13.05 -1.41
N ALA A 118 0.10 12.46 -1.29
CA ALA A 118 0.92 12.04 -2.43
C ALA A 118 0.49 10.68 -3.01
N THR A 119 -0.49 10.00 -2.42
CA THR A 119 -0.97 8.70 -2.93
C THR A 119 -1.87 8.86 -4.16
N PRO A 120 -1.87 7.93 -5.12
CA PRO A 120 -2.66 8.07 -6.35
C PRO A 120 -4.16 8.11 -6.09
N CYS A 121 -4.66 7.39 -5.09
CA CYS A 121 -6.07 7.25 -4.76
C CYS A 121 -6.57 8.28 -3.71
N TYR A 122 -5.75 9.23 -3.27
CA TYR A 122 -6.07 10.15 -2.16
C TYR A 122 -7.45 10.82 -2.26
N LYS A 123 -7.88 11.17 -3.48
CA LYS A 123 -9.17 11.83 -3.70
C LYS A 123 -10.38 10.89 -3.68
N ASN A 124 -10.14 9.61 -3.96
CA ASN A 124 -11.21 8.66 -4.26
C ASN A 124 -11.33 7.56 -3.20
N TYR A 125 -10.41 7.50 -2.25
CA TYR A 125 -10.44 6.54 -1.16
C TYR A 125 -10.81 7.24 0.15
N PRO A 126 -11.68 6.67 0.98
CA PRO A 126 -12.29 5.32 0.91
C PRO A 126 -13.48 5.19 -0.04
N GLY A 127 -13.90 6.23 -0.73
CA GLY A 127 -15.07 6.24 -1.61
C GLY A 127 -16.26 6.95 -0.99
N THR A 128 -17.44 6.69 -1.54
CA THR A 128 -18.72 7.22 -1.08
C THR A 128 -19.58 6.11 -0.47
N GLU A 129 -20.84 6.40 -0.11
CA GLU A 129 -21.74 5.38 0.48
C GLU A 129 -22.04 4.23 -0.49
N LEU A 130 -22.06 4.49 -1.79
CA LEU A 130 -22.47 3.50 -2.79
C LEU A 130 -21.34 3.07 -3.74
N THR A 131 -20.25 3.84 -3.88
CA THR A 131 -19.19 3.56 -4.85
C THR A 131 -17.78 3.70 -4.27
N VAL A 132 -16.89 2.86 -4.77
CA VAL A 132 -15.44 3.04 -4.67
C VAL A 132 -14.90 3.10 -6.10
N GLU A 133 -14.22 4.19 -6.44
CA GLU A 133 -13.78 4.48 -7.80
C GLU A 133 -12.27 4.37 -7.91
N TYR A 134 -11.79 3.44 -8.73
CA TYR A 134 -10.37 3.24 -9.00
C TYR A 134 -9.94 4.10 -10.19
N GLN A 135 -10.08 5.43 -10.05
CA GLN A 135 -9.74 6.39 -11.10
C GLN A 135 -8.26 6.37 -11.47
N GLU A 136 -7.40 5.91 -10.57
CA GLU A 136 -5.97 5.73 -10.79
C GLU A 136 -5.63 4.61 -11.79
N SER A 137 -6.58 3.70 -12.09
CA SER A 137 -6.40 2.61 -13.06
C SER A 137 -5.13 1.79 -12.76
N ILE A 138 -4.21 1.68 -13.73
CA ILE A 138 -2.95 0.91 -13.60
C ILE A 138 -1.87 1.64 -12.80
N TYR A 139 -2.07 2.92 -12.45
CA TYR A 139 -1.08 3.74 -11.76
C TYR A 139 -1.15 3.55 -10.25
N VAL A 140 -0.74 2.38 -9.79
CA VAL A 140 -0.66 2.02 -8.37
C VAL A 140 0.81 1.86 -7.93
N GLY A 141 1.13 2.24 -6.68
CA GLY A 141 2.46 2.12 -6.13
C GLY A 141 3.52 2.80 -7.00
N TYR A 142 4.68 2.15 -7.22
CA TYR A 142 5.79 2.72 -7.99
C TYR A 142 5.42 3.09 -9.42
N ARG A 143 4.42 2.43 -10.03
CA ARG A 143 3.94 2.78 -11.37
C ARG A 143 3.46 4.23 -11.43
N TYR A 144 2.78 4.69 -10.38
CA TYR A 144 2.37 6.09 -10.24
C TYR A 144 3.54 7.02 -9.91
N TYR A 145 4.28 6.71 -8.83
CA TYR A 145 5.33 7.61 -8.34
C TYR A 145 6.47 7.79 -9.33
N ASP A 146 6.85 6.71 -10.03
CA ASP A 146 7.94 6.77 -11.01
C ASP A 146 7.52 7.46 -12.30
N THR A 147 6.30 7.20 -12.81
CA THR A 147 5.78 7.85 -14.02
C THR A 147 5.67 9.37 -13.84
N ASN A 148 5.27 9.84 -12.66
CA ASN A 148 5.14 11.26 -12.37
C ASN A 148 6.39 11.88 -11.74
N ASN A 149 7.45 11.10 -11.58
CA ASN A 149 8.68 11.52 -10.91
C ASN A 149 8.43 12.15 -9.52
N ILE A 150 7.48 11.58 -8.77
CA ILE A 150 7.13 12.05 -7.42
C ILE A 150 8.21 11.61 -6.43
N GLU A 151 8.59 12.53 -5.55
CA GLU A 151 9.49 12.21 -4.45
C GLU A 151 8.83 11.26 -3.45
N VAL A 152 9.61 10.30 -2.95
CA VAL A 152 9.16 9.30 -2.00
C VAL A 152 10.18 9.12 -0.88
N LEU A 153 9.77 8.63 0.28
CA LEU A 153 10.71 8.31 1.37
C LEU A 153 11.62 7.16 0.96
N PHE A 154 11.05 6.09 0.42
CA PHE A 154 11.76 4.95 -0.12
C PHE A 154 11.01 4.39 -1.34
N PRO A 155 11.70 4.14 -2.46
CA PRO A 155 11.05 3.58 -3.64
C PRO A 155 10.75 2.08 -3.48
N PHE A 156 9.87 1.55 -4.30
CA PHE A 156 9.66 0.12 -4.45
C PHE A 156 10.98 -0.60 -4.79
N GLY A 157 11.21 -1.75 -4.19
CA GLY A 157 12.42 -2.53 -4.41
C GLY A 157 13.65 -2.02 -3.64
N TYR A 158 13.54 -0.95 -2.86
CA TYR A 158 14.65 -0.40 -2.08
C TYR A 158 15.01 -1.33 -0.91
N GLY A 159 16.30 -1.41 -0.61
CA GLY A 159 16.83 -2.10 0.56
C GLY A 159 18.34 -2.14 0.53
N LEU A 160 18.98 -1.79 1.65
CA LEU A 160 20.42 -1.76 1.82
C LEU A 160 20.94 -3.11 2.31
N SER A 161 22.25 -3.32 2.11
CA SER A 161 23.03 -4.44 2.61
C SER A 161 24.20 -3.94 3.43
N TYR A 162 24.81 -4.79 4.24
CA TYR A 162 26.08 -4.48 4.92
C TYR A 162 27.31 -4.68 4.01
N THR A 163 27.07 -4.99 2.72
CA THR A 163 28.07 -5.04 1.66
C THR A 163 27.58 -4.26 0.44
N ASN A 164 28.42 -4.12 -0.58
CA ASN A 164 28.11 -3.41 -1.81
C ASN A 164 28.23 -4.34 -3.02
N PHE A 165 27.37 -4.11 -4.02
CA PHE A 165 27.34 -4.90 -5.23
C PHE A 165 27.52 -3.99 -6.45
N GLU A 166 28.34 -4.45 -7.40
CA GLU A 166 28.56 -3.85 -8.70
C GLU A 166 27.88 -4.70 -9.78
N TYR A 167 27.28 -4.02 -10.75
CA TYR A 167 26.62 -4.67 -11.90
C TYR A 167 27.34 -4.28 -13.17
N SER A 168 27.53 -5.24 -14.08
CA SER A 168 28.28 -5.04 -15.34
C SER A 168 27.84 -6.01 -16.43
N ASN A 169 28.39 -5.81 -17.64
CA ASN A 169 28.35 -6.75 -18.76
C ASN A 169 26.94 -7.15 -19.21
N LEU A 170 25.99 -6.18 -19.28
CA LEU A 170 24.64 -6.45 -19.76
C LEU A 170 24.66 -6.85 -21.25
N GLN A 171 24.15 -8.03 -21.53
CA GLN A 171 23.86 -8.55 -22.86
C GLN A 171 22.38 -8.93 -22.93
N VAL A 172 21.75 -8.63 -24.06
CA VAL A 172 20.36 -8.98 -24.31
C VAL A 172 20.23 -9.58 -25.69
N ASP A 173 19.81 -10.85 -25.73
CA ASP A 173 19.55 -11.59 -26.95
C ASP A 173 18.03 -11.64 -27.18
N ASN A 174 17.57 -11.05 -28.28
CA ASN A 174 16.16 -11.02 -28.65
C ASN A 174 15.89 -12.11 -29.68
N ASN A 175 15.39 -13.25 -29.20
CA ASN A 175 15.01 -14.39 -30.04
C ASN A 175 13.52 -14.31 -30.42
N GLU A 176 13.05 -15.29 -31.22
CA GLU A 176 11.67 -15.29 -31.72
C GLU A 176 10.62 -15.27 -30.60
N ASP A 177 10.76 -16.11 -29.59
CA ASP A 177 9.77 -16.26 -28.50
C ASP A 177 10.25 -15.73 -27.14
N THR A 178 11.57 -15.53 -26.96
CA THR A 178 12.17 -15.20 -25.68
C THR A 178 13.20 -14.07 -25.77
N ILE A 179 13.35 -13.37 -24.67
CA ILE A 179 14.39 -12.37 -24.46
C ILE A 179 15.31 -12.91 -23.38
N ARG A 180 16.55 -13.20 -23.75
CA ARG A 180 17.58 -13.67 -22.83
C ARG A 180 18.39 -12.49 -22.33
N ILE A 181 18.46 -12.30 -21.03
CA ILE A 181 19.15 -11.20 -20.37
C ILE A 181 20.29 -11.79 -19.54
N LEU A 182 21.52 -11.37 -19.84
CA LEU A 182 22.73 -11.79 -19.13
C LEU A 182 23.41 -10.54 -18.56
N PHE A 183 23.84 -10.63 -17.30
CA PHE A 183 24.67 -9.60 -16.66
C PHE A 183 25.49 -10.20 -15.53
N THR A 184 26.47 -9.46 -15.04
CA THR A 184 27.35 -9.90 -13.95
C THR A 184 27.04 -9.08 -12.69
N ILE A 185 26.97 -9.75 -11.53
CA ILE A 185 26.93 -9.11 -10.21
C ILE A 185 28.17 -9.53 -9.44
N LYS A 186 28.88 -8.55 -8.88
CA LYS A 186 30.07 -8.74 -8.04
C LYS A 186 29.88 -8.15 -6.66
N ASN A 187 30.24 -8.87 -5.63
CA ASN A 187 30.32 -8.34 -4.28
C ASN A 187 31.65 -7.58 -4.13
N ILE A 188 31.59 -6.25 -4.06
CA ILE A 188 32.75 -5.35 -3.93
C ILE A 188 32.97 -4.85 -2.50
N GLY A 189 32.17 -5.31 -1.54
CA GLY A 189 32.29 -4.91 -0.14
C GLY A 189 33.05 -5.93 0.71
N MET A 190 32.92 -5.79 2.03
CA MET A 190 33.74 -6.47 3.01
C MET A 190 33.01 -7.62 3.74
N GLN A 191 31.80 -7.96 3.30
CA GLN A 191 30.99 -9.03 3.90
C GLN A 191 30.31 -9.86 2.83
N LYS A 192 30.10 -11.15 3.13
CA LYS A 192 29.18 -11.98 2.35
C LYS A 192 27.78 -11.40 2.37
N GLY A 193 27.09 -11.38 1.24
CA GLY A 193 25.76 -10.81 1.13
C GLY A 193 24.92 -11.44 0.03
N LYS A 194 23.64 -11.09 0.06
CA LYS A 194 22.68 -11.45 -0.99
C LYS A 194 22.15 -10.19 -1.64
N GLU A 195 22.10 -10.18 -2.96
CA GLU A 195 21.55 -9.08 -3.75
C GLU A 195 20.33 -9.55 -4.53
N ILE A 196 19.36 -8.66 -4.74
CA ILE A 196 18.18 -8.90 -5.58
C ILE A 196 18.26 -7.96 -6.78
N ALA A 197 18.54 -8.52 -7.94
CA ALA A 197 18.47 -7.82 -9.21
C ALA A 197 17.02 -7.82 -9.72
N GLN A 198 16.53 -6.66 -10.12
CA GLN A 198 15.16 -6.42 -10.55
C GLN A 198 15.15 -6.03 -12.03
N ILE A 199 14.34 -6.72 -12.84
CA ILE A 199 14.24 -6.47 -14.27
C ILE A 199 12.93 -5.73 -14.56
N TYR A 200 13.08 -4.51 -15.07
CA TYR A 200 11.94 -3.69 -15.46
C TYR A 200 11.91 -3.54 -16.99
N LEU A 201 10.70 -3.44 -17.53
CA LEU A 201 10.43 -3.08 -18.89
C LEU A 201 9.89 -1.66 -18.96
N SER A 202 10.40 -0.87 -19.92
CA SER A 202 9.92 0.47 -20.23
C SER A 202 9.71 0.60 -21.74
N GLN A 203 8.67 1.34 -22.13
CA GLN A 203 8.38 1.67 -23.53
C GLN A 203 8.02 3.17 -23.61
N GLU A 204 8.93 4.01 -24.11
CA GLU A 204 8.74 5.47 -24.10
C GLU A 204 7.76 5.94 -25.20
N ASP A 205 7.76 5.30 -26.37
CA ASP A 205 6.95 5.68 -27.54
C ASP A 205 5.65 4.86 -27.62
N SER A 206 5.10 4.40 -26.48
CA SER A 206 3.85 3.65 -26.45
C SER A 206 2.66 4.52 -26.89
N LYS A 207 1.80 3.96 -27.74
CA LYS A 207 0.52 4.55 -28.15
C LYS A 207 -0.61 4.25 -27.17
N ILE A 208 -0.33 3.41 -26.20
CA ILE A 208 -1.24 3.00 -25.15
C ILE A 208 -0.73 3.60 -23.84
N PHE A 209 -1.62 4.08 -22.98
CA PHE A 209 -1.15 4.58 -21.70
C PHE A 209 -0.57 3.42 -20.86
N LYS A 210 0.66 3.59 -20.42
CA LYS A 210 1.44 2.64 -19.62
C LYS A 210 2.22 3.37 -18.55
N PRO A 211 2.54 2.69 -17.43
CA PRO A 211 3.52 3.23 -16.49
C PRO A 211 4.88 3.38 -17.16
N GLN A 212 5.70 4.31 -16.67
CA GLN A 212 7.07 4.52 -17.18
C GLN A 212 7.86 3.21 -17.25
N LYS A 213 7.67 2.33 -16.27
CA LYS A 213 8.29 1.00 -16.23
C LYS A 213 7.49 0.03 -15.38
N GLU A 214 7.67 -1.26 -15.62
CA GLU A 214 7.03 -2.34 -14.88
C GLU A 214 8.03 -3.44 -14.56
N LEU A 215 8.04 -3.90 -13.30
CA LEU A 215 8.79 -5.07 -12.88
C LEU A 215 8.22 -6.32 -13.56
N ARG A 216 9.08 -7.07 -14.24
CA ARG A 216 8.70 -8.33 -14.90
C ARG A 216 9.33 -9.55 -14.27
N GLU A 217 10.54 -9.41 -13.76
CA GLU A 217 11.26 -10.53 -13.13
C GLU A 217 12.25 -10.01 -12.09
N PHE A 218 12.65 -10.85 -11.17
CA PHE A 218 13.73 -10.60 -10.25
C PHE A 218 14.47 -11.89 -9.88
N THR A 219 15.71 -11.74 -9.48
CA THR A 219 16.50 -12.88 -8.99
C THR A 219 17.32 -12.49 -7.78
N LYS A 220 17.53 -13.46 -6.89
CA LYS A 220 18.33 -13.28 -5.68
C LYS A 220 19.58 -14.15 -5.76
N VAL A 221 20.74 -13.52 -5.68
CA VAL A 221 22.04 -14.19 -5.69
C VAL A 221 22.77 -13.99 -4.37
N GLU A 222 23.48 -15.04 -3.91
CA GLU A 222 24.37 -14.97 -2.76
C GLU A 222 25.82 -14.93 -3.27
N LEU A 223 26.62 -14.01 -2.73
CA LEU A 223 28.00 -13.77 -3.13
C LEU A 223 28.91 -13.63 -1.92
N ASP A 224 30.00 -14.37 -1.92
CA ASP A 224 31.11 -14.18 -0.99
C ASP A 224 31.87 -12.89 -1.30
N ILE A 225 32.78 -12.48 -0.43
CA ILE A 225 33.62 -11.28 -0.62
C ILE A 225 34.44 -11.44 -1.90
N GLY A 226 34.32 -10.46 -2.82
CA GLY A 226 35.01 -10.46 -4.10
C GLY A 226 34.46 -11.44 -5.14
N GLU A 227 33.48 -12.28 -4.77
CA GLU A 227 32.85 -13.21 -5.71
C GLU A 227 32.01 -12.45 -6.74
N GLU A 228 32.06 -12.96 -7.98
CA GLU A 228 31.17 -12.50 -9.06
C GLU A 228 30.41 -13.68 -9.66
N LYS A 229 29.17 -13.42 -10.08
CA LYS A 229 28.31 -14.39 -10.77
C LYS A 229 27.68 -13.78 -11.99
N GLN A 230 27.70 -14.55 -13.07
CA GLN A 230 26.83 -14.26 -14.20
C GLN A 230 25.41 -14.68 -13.86
N VAL A 231 24.48 -13.77 -14.08
CA VAL A 231 23.04 -13.94 -13.88
C VAL A 231 22.37 -14.05 -15.24
N GLU A 232 21.53 -15.04 -15.40
CA GLU A 232 20.71 -15.24 -16.58
C GLU A 232 19.23 -15.14 -16.20
N ILE A 233 18.49 -14.34 -16.96
CA ILE A 233 17.03 -14.20 -16.86
C ILE A 233 16.44 -14.36 -18.26
N ILE A 234 15.37 -15.13 -18.37
CA ILE A 234 14.66 -15.36 -19.62
C ILE A 234 13.23 -14.81 -19.44
N LEU A 235 12.90 -13.80 -20.23
CA LEU A 235 11.52 -13.30 -20.39
C LEU A 235 10.90 -13.93 -21.62
N ASN A 236 9.60 -14.22 -21.56
CA ASN A 236 8.83 -14.60 -22.73
C ASN A 236 8.25 -13.34 -23.40
N LYS A 237 7.96 -13.39 -24.70
CA LYS A 237 7.27 -12.25 -25.36
C LYS A 237 5.91 -11.92 -24.74
N LYS A 238 5.26 -12.88 -24.08
CA LYS A 238 4.05 -12.66 -23.28
C LYS A 238 4.24 -11.66 -22.13
N ASP A 239 5.44 -11.53 -21.60
CA ASP A 239 5.75 -10.61 -20.50
C ASP A 239 5.73 -9.14 -20.97
N PHE A 240 5.67 -8.90 -22.28
CA PHE A 240 5.54 -7.60 -22.92
C PHE A 240 4.11 -7.25 -23.32
N GLU A 241 3.17 -8.21 -23.20
CA GLU A 241 1.79 -8.00 -23.55
C GLU A 241 1.04 -7.12 -22.55
N TYR A 242 0.05 -6.42 -23.06
CA TYR A 242 -0.97 -5.72 -22.30
C TYR A 242 -2.34 -6.26 -22.63
N PHE A 243 -3.31 -6.15 -21.72
CA PHE A 243 -4.69 -6.52 -22.00
C PHE A 243 -5.36 -5.38 -22.80
N ASN A 244 -5.80 -5.69 -24.00
CA ASN A 244 -6.50 -4.74 -24.86
C ASN A 244 -8.02 -4.90 -24.66
N PRO A 245 -8.72 -3.95 -24.04
CA PRO A 245 -10.16 -4.04 -23.77
C PRO A 245 -11.01 -4.00 -25.04
N GLU A 246 -10.55 -3.37 -26.12
CA GLU A 246 -11.29 -3.27 -27.39
C GLU A 246 -11.39 -4.62 -28.09
N THR A 247 -10.34 -5.44 -27.99
CA THR A 247 -10.31 -6.79 -28.59
C THR A 247 -10.59 -7.88 -27.57
N ASN A 248 -10.65 -7.54 -26.27
CA ASN A 248 -10.76 -8.45 -25.14
C ASN A 248 -9.68 -9.56 -25.16
N LYS A 249 -8.44 -9.20 -25.47
CA LYS A 249 -7.30 -10.12 -25.60
C LYS A 249 -6.01 -9.47 -25.10
N TRP A 250 -5.06 -10.33 -24.70
CA TRP A 250 -3.69 -9.93 -24.53
C TRP A 250 -3.07 -9.62 -25.88
N SER A 251 -2.39 -8.50 -26.00
CA SER A 251 -1.83 -7.97 -27.22
C SER A 251 -0.42 -7.44 -27.00
N LEU A 252 0.44 -7.61 -27.98
CA LEU A 252 1.79 -7.11 -27.96
C LEU A 252 1.87 -5.81 -28.78
N GLU A 253 2.39 -4.76 -28.19
CA GLU A 253 2.64 -3.52 -28.92
C GLU A 253 4.03 -3.57 -29.58
N GLN A 254 4.08 -3.33 -30.88
CA GLN A 254 5.34 -3.21 -31.60
C GLN A 254 6.06 -1.93 -31.22
N GLY A 255 7.39 -1.99 -31.01
CA GLY A 255 8.17 -0.78 -30.76
C GLY A 255 9.48 -1.02 -30.04
N LYS A 256 10.07 0.08 -29.61
CA LYS A 256 11.30 0.09 -28.85
C LYS A 256 10.99 -0.10 -27.36
N TYR A 257 11.64 -1.07 -26.76
CA TYR A 257 11.57 -1.36 -25.33
C TYR A 257 12.95 -1.21 -24.71
N LYS A 258 12.99 -0.74 -23.48
CA LYS A 258 14.19 -0.77 -22.65
C LYS A 258 14.08 -1.89 -21.63
N ILE A 259 15.11 -2.72 -21.59
CA ILE A 259 15.35 -3.67 -20.50
C ILE A 259 16.20 -2.92 -19.48
N LEU A 260 15.66 -2.77 -18.28
CA LEU A 260 16.27 -2.04 -17.18
C LEU A 260 16.62 -3.02 -16.06
N VAL A 261 17.88 -3.05 -15.65
CA VAL A 261 18.33 -3.83 -14.49
C VAL A 261 18.54 -2.86 -13.33
N GLY A 262 17.81 -3.06 -12.23
CA GLY A 262 17.82 -2.17 -11.08
C GLY A 262 18.06 -2.85 -9.77
N LYS A 263 18.54 -2.06 -8.79
CA LYS A 263 18.56 -2.41 -7.35
C LYS A 263 17.25 -2.03 -6.67
N SER A 264 16.51 -1.10 -7.28
CA SER A 264 15.16 -0.65 -6.92
C SER A 264 14.51 -0.03 -8.15
N SER A 265 13.25 0.38 -8.04
CA SER A 265 12.54 1.07 -9.14
C SER A 265 13.16 2.44 -9.51
N LYS A 266 13.90 3.08 -8.61
CA LYS A 266 14.59 4.36 -8.83
C LYS A 266 16.11 4.20 -9.06
N ASP A 267 16.71 3.08 -8.69
CA ASP A 267 18.16 2.82 -8.85
C ASP A 267 18.37 1.80 -9.98
N ILE A 268 18.30 2.29 -11.22
CA ILE A 268 18.57 1.53 -12.43
C ILE A 268 20.08 1.62 -12.73
N VAL A 269 20.74 0.48 -12.77
CA VAL A 269 22.20 0.38 -12.89
C VAL A 269 22.68 -0.05 -14.27
N LEU A 270 21.86 -0.78 -15.04
CA LEU A 270 22.14 -1.17 -16.40
C LEU A 270 20.89 -1.02 -17.26
N GLU A 271 21.06 -0.65 -18.53
CA GLU A 271 19.94 -0.59 -19.49
C GLU A 271 20.36 -1.03 -20.89
N LYS A 272 19.42 -1.58 -21.64
CA LYS A 272 19.60 -1.96 -23.03
C LYS A 272 18.31 -1.80 -23.82
N GLU A 273 18.36 -1.10 -24.95
CA GLU A 273 17.25 -0.99 -25.89
C GLU A 273 17.16 -2.23 -26.78
N ILE A 274 15.95 -2.70 -27.01
CA ILE A 274 15.60 -3.75 -27.97
C ILE A 274 14.39 -3.31 -28.77
N PHE A 275 14.20 -3.91 -29.94
CA PHE A 275 13.00 -3.72 -30.75
C PHE A 275 12.16 -4.98 -30.73
N ILE A 276 10.88 -4.85 -30.40
CA ILE A 276 9.90 -5.94 -30.39
C ILE A 276 8.99 -5.79 -31.62
N GLU A 277 8.95 -6.83 -32.44
CA GLU A 277 8.00 -6.93 -33.54
C GLU A 277 6.70 -7.56 -33.05
N ALA A 278 5.57 -7.02 -33.50
CA ALA A 278 4.24 -7.57 -33.24
C ALA A 278 3.49 -7.79 -34.57
N LYS A 279 2.76 -8.90 -34.65
CA LYS A 279 1.93 -9.24 -35.81
C LYS A 279 0.56 -8.60 -35.76
N ASP A 280 0.08 -8.27 -34.55
CA ASP A 280 -1.24 -7.73 -34.33
C ASP A 280 -1.31 -6.24 -34.66
N LYS A 281 -2.37 -5.84 -35.37
CA LYS A 281 -2.70 -4.43 -35.49
C LYS A 281 -3.40 -4.01 -34.19
N ASN A 282 -2.75 -3.17 -33.42
CA ASN A 282 -3.37 -2.60 -32.23
C ASN A 282 -4.54 -1.72 -32.65
N VAL A 283 -5.70 -1.98 -32.09
CA VAL A 283 -6.84 -1.05 -32.15
C VAL A 283 -6.57 -0.04 -31.04
N GLU A 284 -6.27 1.20 -31.44
CA GLU A 284 -5.99 2.29 -30.49
C GLU A 284 -7.31 2.98 -30.14
N LYS A 285 -7.64 3.02 -28.84
CA LYS A 285 -8.61 3.95 -28.30
C LYS A 285 -7.84 5.09 -27.63
N ASN A 286 -8.17 6.31 -27.99
CA ASN A 286 -7.60 7.48 -27.36
C ASN A 286 -8.33 7.76 -26.06
N TYR A 287 -7.59 7.82 -24.98
CA TYR A 287 -8.08 8.23 -23.65
C TYR A 287 -7.59 9.63 -23.32
N SER A 288 -8.06 10.18 -22.20
CA SER A 288 -7.55 11.46 -21.69
C SER A 288 -6.03 11.46 -21.55
N GLN A 289 -5.41 12.60 -21.86
CA GLN A 289 -3.97 12.83 -21.71
C GLN A 289 -3.50 12.61 -20.25
N ASN A 290 -4.39 12.79 -19.27
CA ASN A 290 -4.06 12.52 -17.87
C ASN A 290 -3.71 11.05 -17.62
N TYR A 291 -4.31 10.08 -18.36
CA TYR A 291 -3.92 8.68 -18.28
C TYR A 291 -2.57 8.42 -18.94
N TYR A 292 -2.26 9.05 -20.09
CA TYR A 292 -0.95 8.89 -20.75
C TYR A 292 0.20 9.45 -19.92
N THR A 293 -0.04 10.49 -19.15
CA THR A 293 0.98 11.11 -18.30
C THR A 293 0.99 10.58 -16.87
N GLY A 294 0.04 9.72 -16.49
CA GLY A 294 -0.10 9.22 -15.13
C GLY A 294 -0.61 10.25 -14.12
N ASN A 295 -1.14 11.41 -14.57
CA ASN A 295 -1.68 12.47 -13.71
C ASN A 295 -3.05 12.13 -13.11
N VAL A 296 -3.16 10.96 -12.49
CA VAL A 296 -4.44 10.36 -12.09
C VAL A 296 -5.19 11.15 -11.01
N GLN A 297 -4.49 11.93 -10.20
CA GLN A 297 -5.16 12.84 -9.26
C GLN A 297 -5.89 14.00 -9.93
N LYS A 298 -5.72 14.21 -11.23
CA LYS A 298 -6.40 15.26 -12.02
C LYS A 298 -7.53 14.72 -12.90
N ILE A 299 -7.78 13.42 -12.86
CA ILE A 299 -8.86 12.78 -13.61
C ILE A 299 -10.20 13.42 -13.21
N LYS A 300 -11.02 13.71 -14.22
CA LYS A 300 -12.39 14.18 -14.08
C LYS A 300 -13.36 13.03 -14.32
N ASP A 301 -14.61 13.21 -13.90
CA ASP A 301 -15.63 12.17 -14.04
C ASP A 301 -15.82 11.75 -15.49
N GLU A 302 -15.87 12.71 -16.44
CA GLU A 302 -16.05 12.42 -17.86
C GLU A 302 -14.89 11.58 -18.41
N GLU A 303 -13.66 11.86 -17.97
CA GLU A 303 -12.46 11.11 -18.37
C GLU A 303 -12.48 9.67 -17.81
N PHE A 304 -12.99 9.52 -16.58
CA PHE A 304 -13.14 8.20 -15.96
C PHE A 304 -14.30 7.40 -16.59
N GLU A 305 -15.42 8.04 -16.92
CA GLU A 305 -16.52 7.41 -17.65
C GLU A 305 -16.09 6.90 -19.04
N GLU A 306 -15.22 7.66 -19.71
CA GLU A 306 -14.62 7.23 -20.97
C GLU A 306 -13.80 5.95 -20.81
N LEU A 307 -13.00 5.86 -19.73
CA LEU A 307 -12.22 4.67 -19.39
C LEU A 307 -13.12 3.49 -19.02
N LEU A 308 -14.16 3.73 -18.21
CA LEU A 308 -15.13 2.71 -17.79
C LEU A 308 -15.98 2.18 -18.98
N GLY A 309 -16.15 3.00 -20.04
CA GLY A 309 -17.09 2.72 -21.13
C GLY A 309 -18.57 2.80 -20.71
N ARG A 310 -18.88 3.44 -19.59
CA ARG A 310 -20.22 3.67 -19.04
C ARG A 310 -20.20 4.83 -18.06
N SER A 311 -21.38 5.37 -17.74
CA SER A 311 -21.49 6.38 -16.68
C SER A 311 -21.13 5.81 -15.31
N ILE A 312 -20.59 6.68 -14.47
CA ILE A 312 -20.32 6.39 -13.05
C ILE A 312 -21.66 6.08 -12.37
N PRO A 313 -21.76 4.99 -11.60
CA PRO A 313 -22.95 4.71 -10.80
C PRO A 313 -23.22 5.83 -9.79
N LYS A 314 -24.46 5.90 -9.32
CA LYS A 314 -24.84 6.84 -8.27
C LYS A 314 -23.94 6.69 -7.07
N ARG A 315 -23.37 7.80 -6.60
CA ARG A 315 -22.38 7.84 -5.51
C ARG A 315 -23.01 7.91 -4.12
N HIS A 316 -24.12 8.64 -4.00
CA HIS A 316 -24.74 8.92 -2.73
C HIS A 316 -26.11 8.27 -2.60
N LEU A 317 -26.44 7.82 -1.40
CA LEU A 317 -27.73 7.20 -1.08
C LEU A 317 -28.74 8.28 -0.73
N GLU A 318 -29.80 8.43 -1.54
CA GLU A 318 -30.91 9.29 -1.20
C GLU A 318 -31.77 8.69 -0.09
N LEU A 319 -32.35 9.54 0.76
CA LEU A 319 -33.13 9.08 1.92
C LEU A 319 -34.28 8.14 1.52
N GLU A 320 -34.97 8.45 0.42
CA GLU A 320 -36.12 7.67 -0.09
C GLU A 320 -35.73 6.28 -0.61
N GLU A 321 -34.46 6.10 -0.96
CA GLU A 321 -33.94 4.83 -1.52
C GLU A 321 -33.44 3.87 -0.44
N ILE A 322 -33.36 4.28 0.82
CA ILE A 322 -32.93 3.43 1.93
C ILE A 322 -33.83 2.18 2.01
N THR A 323 -33.24 1.01 2.00
CA THR A 323 -33.93 -0.27 2.10
C THR A 323 -33.24 -1.20 3.11
N ALA A 324 -33.77 -2.39 3.30
CA ALA A 324 -33.15 -3.41 4.15
C ALA A 324 -31.85 -4.01 3.53
N GLU A 325 -31.53 -3.70 2.28
CA GLU A 325 -30.27 -4.09 1.62
C GLU A 325 -29.13 -3.16 1.99
N ASN A 326 -29.42 -1.94 2.44
CA ASN A 326 -28.39 -1.00 2.88
C ASN A 326 -27.79 -1.41 4.23
N THR A 327 -26.60 -0.86 4.52
CA THR A 327 -25.88 -1.13 5.77
C THR A 327 -26.04 0.05 6.75
N LEU A 328 -25.70 -0.15 8.02
CA LEU A 328 -25.65 0.94 8.99
C LEU A 328 -24.63 2.01 8.62
N GLU A 329 -23.52 1.61 8.00
CA GLU A 329 -22.51 2.53 7.51
C GLU A 329 -23.03 3.40 6.35
N GLN A 330 -23.79 2.83 5.42
CA GLN A 330 -24.38 3.57 4.29
C GLN A 330 -25.41 4.61 4.73
N ILE A 331 -26.11 4.39 5.84
CA ILE A 331 -27.10 5.35 6.38
C ILE A 331 -26.54 6.30 7.45
N LYS A 332 -25.20 6.32 7.66
CA LYS A 332 -24.55 7.11 8.74
C LYS A 332 -24.77 8.62 8.62
N GLU A 333 -25.16 9.12 7.47
CA GLU A 333 -25.48 10.55 7.29
C GLU A 333 -26.90 10.93 7.77
N THR A 334 -27.76 9.94 8.05
CA THR A 334 -29.06 10.19 8.70
C THR A 334 -28.87 10.40 10.20
N LYS A 335 -29.81 11.10 10.87
CA LYS A 335 -29.73 11.33 12.33
C LYS A 335 -29.61 10.03 13.13
N ILE A 336 -30.46 9.04 12.82
CA ILE A 336 -30.47 7.76 13.51
C ILE A 336 -29.23 6.91 13.16
N GLY A 337 -28.84 6.89 11.89
CA GLY A 337 -27.65 6.18 11.41
C GLY A 337 -26.38 6.72 12.04
N LYS A 338 -26.21 8.05 12.06
CA LYS A 338 -25.09 8.74 12.70
C LYS A 338 -24.96 8.37 14.17
N PHE A 339 -26.07 8.44 14.91
CA PHE A 339 -26.06 8.07 16.32
C PHE A 339 -25.61 6.63 16.55
N ILE A 340 -26.12 5.68 15.75
CA ILE A 340 -25.72 4.27 15.85
C ILE A 340 -24.23 4.12 15.51
N TYR A 341 -23.79 4.71 14.41
CA TYR A 341 -22.41 4.64 13.92
C TYR A 341 -21.42 5.18 14.96
N GLU A 342 -21.63 6.38 15.47
CA GLU A 342 -20.77 7.01 16.48
C GLU A 342 -20.66 6.15 17.75
N ASN A 343 -21.77 5.62 18.26
CA ASN A 343 -21.76 4.72 19.44
C ASN A 343 -20.97 3.43 19.19
N GLN A 344 -21.09 2.84 17.97
CA GLN A 344 -20.34 1.63 17.65
C GLN A 344 -18.84 1.93 17.45
N MET A 345 -18.50 3.07 16.86
CA MET A 345 -17.10 3.49 16.75
C MET A 345 -16.47 3.76 18.10
N GLU A 346 -17.20 4.35 19.05
CA GLU A 346 -16.73 4.52 20.43
C GLU A 346 -16.49 3.17 21.11
N LYS A 347 -17.44 2.23 20.97
CA LYS A 347 -17.32 0.85 21.47
C LYS A 347 -16.13 0.13 20.84
N MET A 348 -15.95 0.24 19.54
CA MET A 348 -14.82 -0.33 18.81
C MET A 348 -13.48 0.22 19.34
N ASN A 349 -13.35 1.55 19.45
CA ASN A 349 -12.15 2.20 19.95
C ASN A 349 -11.81 1.77 21.39
N LYS A 350 -12.84 1.57 22.24
CA LYS A 350 -12.64 1.03 23.58
C LYS A 350 -12.12 -0.40 23.55
N LEU A 351 -12.70 -1.26 22.72
CA LEU A 351 -12.27 -2.66 22.56
C LEU A 351 -10.83 -2.76 22.03
N LEU A 352 -10.44 -1.89 21.11
CA LEU A 352 -9.06 -1.84 20.61
C LEU A 352 -8.08 -1.41 21.70
N LYS A 353 -8.42 -0.41 22.51
CA LYS A 353 -7.62 -0.02 23.70
C LYS A 353 -7.47 -1.14 24.72
N GLU A 354 -8.47 -2.00 24.84
CA GLU A 354 -8.46 -3.21 25.69
C GLU A 354 -7.79 -4.41 25.00
N GLN A 355 -7.20 -4.23 23.81
CA GLN A 355 -6.56 -5.26 22.98
C GLN A 355 -7.52 -6.41 22.59
N ASN A 356 -8.82 -6.11 22.46
CA ASN A 356 -9.84 -7.08 22.11
C ASN A 356 -10.24 -6.95 20.62
N VAL A 357 -9.26 -7.18 19.75
CA VAL A 357 -9.36 -6.99 18.29
C VAL A 357 -10.53 -7.77 17.69
N ASN A 358 -10.67 -9.05 18.03
CA ASN A 358 -11.75 -9.89 17.48
C ASN A 358 -13.15 -9.30 17.73
N LYS A 359 -13.38 -8.67 18.88
CA LYS A 359 -14.65 -8.00 19.15
C LYS A 359 -14.77 -6.67 18.44
N ALA A 360 -13.67 -5.94 18.30
CA ALA A 360 -13.63 -4.69 17.52
C ALA A 360 -13.95 -4.95 16.03
N THR A 361 -13.29 -5.93 15.42
CA THR A 361 -13.59 -6.37 14.04
C THR A 361 -15.05 -6.76 13.86
N LYS A 362 -15.64 -7.47 14.86
CA LYS A 362 -17.05 -7.83 14.80
C LYS A 362 -17.97 -6.61 14.79
N VAL A 363 -17.65 -5.56 15.53
CA VAL A 363 -18.42 -4.30 15.51
C VAL A 363 -18.39 -3.70 14.11
N MET A 364 -17.24 -3.65 13.44
CA MET A 364 -17.12 -3.16 12.07
C MET A 364 -17.91 -4.01 11.07
N MET A 365 -17.79 -5.33 11.16
CA MET A 365 -18.58 -6.24 10.31
C MET A 365 -20.08 -6.06 10.49
N ASP A 366 -20.53 -5.73 11.71
CA ASP A 366 -21.94 -5.47 11.99
C ASP A 366 -22.41 -4.14 11.37
N LEU A 367 -21.55 -3.12 11.28
CA LEU A 367 -21.86 -1.86 10.59
C LEU A 367 -21.96 -2.03 9.06
N GLN A 368 -21.19 -2.95 8.50
CA GLN A 368 -21.07 -3.18 7.06
C GLN A 368 -22.02 -4.24 6.50
N LYS A 369 -22.75 -4.96 7.34
CA LYS A 369 -23.72 -5.96 6.88
C LYS A 369 -25.07 -5.32 6.52
N PRO A 370 -25.79 -5.85 5.50
CA PRO A 370 -27.16 -5.41 5.18
C PRO A 370 -28.10 -5.45 6.37
N LEU A 371 -28.97 -4.45 6.52
CA LEU A 371 -29.93 -4.34 7.62
C LEU A 371 -30.82 -5.59 7.76
N LYS A 372 -31.18 -6.22 6.66
CA LYS A 372 -31.96 -7.49 6.70
C LYS A 372 -31.26 -8.60 7.47
N LYS A 373 -29.93 -8.65 7.49
CA LYS A 373 -29.14 -9.67 8.20
C LYS A 373 -29.30 -9.62 9.73
N PHE A 374 -29.81 -8.51 10.25
CA PHE A 374 -30.07 -8.40 11.67
C PHE A 374 -31.29 -9.24 12.13
N TYR A 375 -32.31 -9.44 11.27
CA TYR A 375 -33.50 -10.23 11.60
C TYR A 375 -33.55 -11.62 10.96
N GLU A 376 -32.78 -11.90 9.93
CA GLU A 376 -32.74 -13.20 9.28
C GLU A 376 -32.23 -14.34 10.17
N LYS A 377 -31.45 -14.01 11.20
CA LYS A 377 -30.87 -14.99 12.11
C LYS A 377 -31.92 -15.43 13.16
N LYS A 378 -32.24 -16.73 13.20
CA LYS A 378 -33.26 -17.28 14.13
C LYS A 378 -33.07 -16.92 15.60
N SER A 379 -31.84 -16.66 16.04
CA SER A 379 -31.52 -16.28 17.44
C SER A 379 -31.52 -14.78 17.67
N SER A 380 -31.86 -13.98 16.68
CA SER A 380 -31.86 -12.51 16.80
C SER A 380 -33.04 -12.04 17.63
N LYS A 381 -32.79 -11.06 18.48
CA LYS A 381 -33.85 -10.31 19.18
C LYS A 381 -34.33 -9.11 18.35
N ILE A 382 -33.60 -8.76 17.31
CA ILE A 382 -34.01 -7.73 16.35
C ILE A 382 -34.99 -8.35 15.37
N THR A 383 -36.19 -7.79 15.30
CA THR A 383 -37.25 -8.26 14.40
C THR A 383 -37.25 -7.48 13.08
N LYS A 384 -37.99 -7.99 12.10
CA LYS A 384 -38.19 -7.32 10.83
C LYS A 384 -38.84 -5.96 11.00
N GLU A 385 -39.85 -5.88 11.85
CA GLU A 385 -40.58 -4.64 12.17
C GLU A 385 -39.66 -3.57 12.77
N MET A 386 -38.69 -3.96 13.62
CA MET A 386 -37.68 -3.03 14.18
C MET A 386 -36.81 -2.45 13.09
N VAL A 387 -36.41 -3.25 12.09
CA VAL A 387 -35.61 -2.78 10.95
C VAL A 387 -36.44 -1.90 10.01
N GLU A 388 -37.69 -2.25 9.76
CA GLU A 388 -38.62 -1.43 8.95
C GLU A 388 -38.86 -0.05 9.60
N ASP A 389 -39.00 -0.01 10.92
CA ASP A 389 -39.13 1.25 11.67
C ASP A 389 -37.83 2.08 11.64
N LEU A 390 -36.66 1.43 11.77
CA LEU A 390 -35.35 2.08 11.57
C LEU A 390 -35.27 2.74 10.19
N ILE A 391 -35.64 2.00 9.13
CA ILE A 391 -35.62 2.51 7.75
C ILE A 391 -36.58 3.69 7.58
N ARG A 392 -37.79 3.59 8.12
CA ARG A 392 -38.79 4.68 8.09
C ARG A 392 -38.23 5.96 8.72
N ILE A 393 -37.63 5.86 9.90
CA ILE A 393 -37.03 6.99 10.64
C ILE A 393 -35.80 7.53 9.87
N ALA A 394 -34.97 6.67 9.29
CA ALA A 394 -33.83 7.10 8.49
C ALA A 394 -34.28 7.89 7.26
N LYS A 395 -35.35 7.45 6.56
CA LYS A 395 -35.95 8.16 5.42
C LYS A 395 -36.54 9.52 5.79
N SER A 396 -37.31 9.60 6.87
CA SER A 396 -37.89 10.87 7.33
C SER A 396 -36.88 11.77 8.02
N ASN A 397 -35.71 11.23 8.40
CA ASN A 397 -34.67 11.93 9.13
C ASN A 397 -35.18 12.66 10.39
N GLU A 398 -36.24 12.13 10.99
CA GLU A 398 -36.88 12.65 12.19
C GLU A 398 -36.15 12.26 13.50
N ASN A 399 -36.65 12.71 14.63
CA ASN A 399 -36.12 12.30 15.93
C ASN A 399 -36.50 10.84 16.22
N PHE A 400 -35.58 10.10 16.83
CA PHE A 400 -35.67 8.63 17.05
C PHE A 400 -35.65 8.24 18.53
N GLU A 401 -36.01 9.14 19.40
CA GLU A 401 -36.13 8.82 20.86
C GLU A 401 -36.96 7.56 21.05
N ASN A 402 -36.40 6.61 21.82
CA ASN A 402 -37.01 5.31 22.10
C ASN A 402 -37.14 4.30 20.95
N ASN A 403 -36.44 4.46 19.81
CA ASN A 403 -36.46 3.46 18.76
C ASN A 403 -36.02 2.07 19.26
N ALA A 404 -36.84 1.04 18.95
CA ALA A 404 -36.66 -0.31 19.44
C ALA A 404 -35.41 -1.00 18.90
N PHE A 405 -35.05 -0.76 17.62
CA PHE A 405 -33.83 -1.27 17.03
C PHE A 405 -32.59 -0.73 17.77
N VAL A 406 -32.53 0.59 17.98
CA VAL A 406 -31.41 1.25 18.66
C VAL A 406 -31.22 0.69 20.06
N LYS A 407 -32.34 0.56 20.82
CA LYS A 407 -32.30 0.01 22.18
C LYS A 407 -31.79 -1.43 22.24
N GLU A 408 -32.15 -2.27 21.27
CA GLU A 408 -31.74 -3.68 21.29
C GLU A 408 -30.33 -3.84 20.72
N TYR A 409 -29.97 -3.08 19.70
CA TYR A 409 -28.66 -3.18 19.03
C TYR A 409 -27.50 -2.63 19.85
N LEU A 410 -27.72 -1.57 20.63
CA LEU A 410 -26.67 -0.95 21.47
C LEU A 410 -26.48 -1.61 22.85
N LYS A 411 -27.31 -2.63 23.23
CA LYS A 411 -27.05 -3.46 24.41
C LYS A 411 -25.77 -4.29 24.25
#